data_93e149015e012aea7191bd7fd7615bf8
#
_entry.id   93e149015e012aea7191bd7fd7615bf8
#
_cell.length_a   1.000
_cell.length_b   1.000
_cell.length_c   1.000
_cell.angle_alpha   90.00
_cell.angle_beta   90.00
_cell.angle_gamma   90.00
#
_symmetry.space_group_name_H-M   'P 1'
#
loop_
_entity.id
_entity.type
_entity.pdbx_description
1 polymer ?
#
loop_
_entity_poly.entity_id
_entity_poly.type
_entity_poly.pdbx_seq_one_letter_code
_entity_poly.pdbx_strand_id
1 'polypeptide(L)'
;MCKVVDVKIGNRQVKVADIKRKYLENIAESAKECSLIDKIILFGSSIEDRCTEESDIDIAVFGSQPKGKALTSKQFMRFADKLSEFDDFLQSYDILYFKTGKEDDSAILAEISRGEVLYVRE
;
A
#
# COMPACT_ATOMS: atom_id res chain seq x y z
N MET A 1 -2.64 -6.82 -20.56
CA MET A 1 -3.63 -6.92 -19.46
C MET A 1 -3.16 -7.97 -18.46
N CYS A 2 -3.46 -7.76 -17.20
CA CYS A 2 -3.09 -8.69 -16.14
C CYS A 2 -4.28 -9.58 -15.76
N LYS A 3 -4.03 -10.54 -14.89
CA LYS A 3 -5.07 -11.34 -14.26
C LYS A 3 -5.16 -10.95 -12.79
N VAL A 4 -6.37 -10.93 -12.26
CA VAL A 4 -6.59 -10.75 -10.83
C VAL A 4 -6.59 -12.14 -10.20
N VAL A 5 -5.70 -12.35 -9.22
CA VAL A 5 -5.49 -13.65 -8.59
C VAL A 5 -5.59 -13.54 -7.09
N ASP A 6 -5.95 -14.64 -6.43
CA ASP A 6 -5.94 -14.73 -4.98
C ASP A 6 -4.55 -15.19 -4.54
N VAL A 7 -3.88 -14.39 -3.74
CA VAL A 7 -2.55 -14.73 -3.24
C VAL A 7 -2.47 -14.47 -1.74
N LYS A 8 -1.55 -15.14 -1.09
CA LYS A 8 -1.29 -14.92 0.33
C LYS A 8 -0.09 -13.97 0.44
N ILE A 9 -0.29 -12.82 1.07
CA ILE A 9 0.77 -11.85 1.33
C ILE A 9 0.84 -11.68 2.85
N GLY A 10 1.99 -12.06 3.42
CA GLY A 10 2.09 -12.17 4.86
C GLY A 10 1.10 -13.19 5.39
N ASN A 11 0.23 -12.78 6.29
CA ASN A 11 -0.81 -13.65 6.87
C ASN A 11 -2.19 -13.43 6.26
N ARG A 12 -2.28 -12.67 5.17
CA ARG A 12 -3.56 -12.26 4.61
C ARG A 12 -3.76 -12.80 3.20
N GLN A 13 -4.98 -13.22 2.93
CA GLN A 13 -5.42 -13.61 1.59
C GLN A 13 -5.93 -12.35 0.90
N VAL A 14 -5.36 -11.99 -0.25
CA VAL A 14 -5.72 -10.77 -0.98
C VAL A 14 -5.93 -11.09 -2.45
N LYS A 15 -6.80 -10.30 -3.09
CA LYS A 15 -7.11 -10.43 -4.50
C LYS A 15 -6.45 -9.27 -5.24
N VAL A 16 -5.45 -9.58 -6.06
CA VAL A 16 -4.56 -8.57 -6.65
C VAL A 16 -4.19 -8.92 -8.08
N ALA A 17 -3.74 -7.90 -8.83
CA ALA A 17 -3.17 -8.10 -10.15
C ALA A 17 -1.88 -8.92 -10.03
N ASP A 18 -1.79 -10.01 -10.78
CA ASP A 18 -0.67 -10.96 -10.69
C ASP A 18 0.69 -10.32 -10.97
N ILE A 19 0.74 -9.37 -11.91
CA ILE A 19 1.99 -8.71 -12.31
C ILE A 19 2.56 -7.80 -11.23
N LYS A 20 1.79 -7.45 -10.20
CA LYS A 20 2.25 -6.61 -9.10
C LYS A 20 2.63 -7.39 -7.85
N ARG A 21 2.48 -8.70 -7.83
CA ARG A 21 2.64 -9.53 -6.64
C ARG A 21 3.96 -9.30 -5.90
N LYS A 22 5.09 -9.29 -6.60
CA LYS A 22 6.40 -9.12 -5.96
C LYS A 22 6.54 -7.78 -5.24
N TYR A 23 5.94 -6.73 -5.82
CA TYR A 23 5.95 -5.40 -5.20
C TYR A 23 5.09 -5.37 -3.95
N LEU A 24 3.95 -6.07 -3.98
CA LEU A 24 3.03 -6.11 -2.85
C LEU A 24 3.63 -6.87 -1.67
N GLU A 25 4.36 -7.94 -1.95
CA GLU A 25 5.09 -8.68 -0.92
C GLU A 25 6.15 -7.79 -0.28
N ASN A 26 6.87 -6.99 -1.08
CA ASN A 26 7.85 -6.05 -0.56
C ASN A 26 7.22 -4.95 0.30
N ILE A 27 6.05 -4.45 -0.10
CA ILE A 27 5.31 -3.45 0.69
C ILE A 27 5.01 -4.00 2.08
N ALA A 28 4.45 -5.21 2.16
CA ALA A 28 4.11 -5.83 3.44
C ALA A 28 5.34 -6.05 4.31
N GLU A 29 6.44 -6.53 3.74
CA GLU A 29 7.67 -6.73 4.48
C GLU A 29 8.28 -5.42 4.98
N SER A 30 8.30 -4.39 4.13
CA SER A 30 8.82 -3.08 4.51
C SER A 30 7.97 -2.42 5.59
N ALA A 31 6.66 -2.63 5.55
CA ALA A 31 5.75 -2.08 6.55
C ALA A 31 6.02 -2.62 7.96
N LYS A 32 6.44 -3.88 8.06
CA LYS A 32 6.77 -4.50 9.36
C LYS A 32 7.88 -3.76 10.08
N GLU A 33 8.79 -3.14 9.33
CA GLU A 33 9.92 -2.43 9.88
C GLU A 33 9.61 -0.97 10.24
N CYS A 34 8.43 -0.49 9.88
CA CYS A 34 8.02 0.88 10.16
C CYS A 34 6.95 0.89 11.25
N SER A 35 7.32 1.23 12.47
CA SER A 35 6.41 1.20 13.62
C SER A 35 5.28 2.22 13.55
N LEU A 36 5.39 3.20 12.64
CA LEU A 36 4.37 4.22 12.44
C LEU A 36 3.17 3.72 11.64
N ILE A 37 3.33 2.60 10.93
CA ILE A 37 2.28 2.08 10.06
C ILE A 37 1.44 1.05 10.79
N ASP A 38 0.13 1.31 10.88
CA ASP A 38 -0.83 0.39 11.50
C ASP A 38 -1.51 -0.50 10.47
N LYS A 39 -1.79 0.04 9.29
CA LYS A 39 -2.54 -0.68 8.26
C LYS A 39 -2.21 -0.12 6.88
N ILE A 40 -2.23 -0.97 5.86
CA ILE A 40 -2.12 -0.56 4.47
C ILE A 40 -3.26 -1.20 3.67
N ILE A 41 -3.96 -0.39 2.91
CA ILE A 41 -5.01 -0.85 1.98
C ILE A 41 -4.53 -0.60 0.56
N LEU A 42 -4.58 -1.64 -0.27
CA LEU A 42 -4.28 -1.58 -1.68
C LEU A 42 -5.56 -1.25 -2.44
N PHE A 43 -5.53 -0.28 -3.34
CA PHE A 43 -6.70 0.10 -4.13
C PHE A 43 -6.28 0.48 -5.56
N GLY A 44 -7.23 0.92 -6.37
CA GLY A 44 -6.95 1.31 -7.74
C GLY A 44 -6.69 0.13 -8.67
N SER A 45 -5.87 0.34 -9.70
CA SER A 45 -5.66 -0.65 -10.75
C SER A 45 -5.00 -1.95 -10.28
N SER A 46 -4.28 -1.91 -9.16
CA SER A 46 -3.57 -3.09 -8.64
C SER A 46 -4.50 -4.21 -8.17
N ILE A 47 -5.78 -3.92 -8.00
CA ILE A 47 -6.79 -4.93 -7.66
C ILE A 47 -7.76 -5.17 -8.82
N GLU A 48 -7.41 -4.71 -10.03
CA GLU A 48 -8.27 -4.80 -11.21
C GLU A 48 -7.52 -5.42 -12.38
N ASP A 49 -8.27 -5.97 -13.33
CA ASP A 49 -7.71 -6.62 -14.53
C ASP A 49 -7.15 -5.62 -15.55
N ARG A 50 -7.46 -4.33 -15.40
CA ARG A 50 -6.93 -3.27 -16.26
C ARG A 50 -5.49 -2.85 -15.90
N CYS A 51 -4.91 -3.45 -14.88
CA CYS A 51 -3.55 -3.15 -14.45
C CYS A 51 -2.53 -3.53 -15.52
N THR A 52 -1.53 -2.68 -15.73
CA THR A 52 -0.40 -2.96 -16.63
C THR A 52 0.91 -2.81 -15.86
N GLU A 53 2.01 -3.22 -16.46
CA GLU A 53 3.33 -3.07 -15.85
C GLU A 53 3.67 -1.61 -15.56
N GLU A 54 3.12 -0.69 -16.35
CA GLU A 54 3.34 0.75 -16.21
C GLU A 54 2.41 1.41 -15.19
N SER A 55 1.37 0.70 -14.75
CA SER A 55 0.43 1.25 -13.77
C SER A 55 1.10 1.49 -12.43
N ASP A 56 0.79 2.63 -11.80
CA ASP A 56 1.24 2.93 -10.43
C ASP A 56 0.53 2.01 -9.45
N ILE A 57 1.19 1.75 -8.33
CA ILE A 57 0.57 1.04 -7.22
C ILE A 57 0.03 2.08 -6.25
N ASP A 58 -1.27 2.06 -6.01
CA ASP A 58 -1.95 2.99 -5.12
C ASP A 58 -2.16 2.33 -3.76
N ILE A 59 -1.55 2.90 -2.72
CA ILE A 59 -1.73 2.40 -1.35
C ILE A 59 -2.17 3.51 -0.41
N ALA A 60 -3.03 3.16 0.53
CA ALA A 60 -3.43 4.03 1.62
C ALA A 60 -2.79 3.49 2.90
N VAL A 61 -1.95 4.32 3.51
CA VAL A 61 -1.22 3.96 4.72
C VAL A 61 -1.92 4.64 5.90
N PHE A 62 -2.23 3.86 6.94
CA PHE A 62 -2.86 4.36 8.15
C PHE A 62 -1.88 4.22 9.31
N GLY A 63 -1.73 5.27 10.09
CA GLY A 63 -0.83 5.27 11.23
C GLY A 63 -1.33 6.14 12.37
N SER A 64 -0.72 6.00 13.55
CA SER A 64 -1.13 6.70 14.77
C SER A 64 -0.69 8.16 14.81
N GLN A 65 0.33 8.53 14.04
CA GLN A 65 0.85 9.89 14.01
C GLN A 65 0.05 10.79 13.07
N PRO A 66 -0.03 12.11 13.33
CA PRO A 66 -0.61 13.04 12.37
C PRO A 66 0.16 13.01 11.05
N LYS A 67 -0.53 13.30 9.94
CA LYS A 67 0.02 13.22 8.59
C LYS A 67 1.35 13.98 8.43
N GLY A 68 1.41 15.23 8.87
CA GLY A 68 2.62 16.04 8.72
C GLY A 68 3.81 15.45 9.47
N LYS A 69 3.56 14.89 10.65
CA LYS A 69 4.60 14.28 11.47
C LYS A 69 5.08 12.95 10.89
N ALA A 70 4.14 12.13 10.40
CA ALA A 70 4.47 10.84 9.81
C ALA A 70 5.29 11.00 8.54
N LEU A 71 4.86 11.87 7.63
CA LEU A 71 5.51 12.06 6.33
C LEU A 71 6.91 12.65 6.43
N THR A 72 7.24 13.32 7.54
CA THR A 72 8.58 13.89 7.77
C THR A 72 9.46 13.00 8.64
N SER A 73 8.93 11.87 9.14
CA SER A 73 9.70 10.97 9.98
C SER A 73 10.72 10.16 9.16
N LYS A 74 11.86 9.86 9.77
CA LYS A 74 12.89 9.04 9.12
C LYS A 74 12.39 7.63 8.83
N GLN A 75 11.58 7.06 9.72
CA GLN A 75 11.02 5.72 9.54
C GLN A 75 10.13 5.64 8.31
N PHE A 76 9.25 6.63 8.11
CA PHE A 76 8.35 6.66 6.97
C PHE A 76 9.13 6.89 5.68
N MET A 77 10.11 7.79 5.71
CA MET A 77 10.96 8.06 4.54
C MET A 77 11.73 6.81 4.13
N ARG A 78 12.23 6.04 5.10
CA ARG A 78 12.90 4.77 4.82
C ARG A 78 11.96 3.75 4.20
N PHE A 79 10.72 3.69 4.70
CA PHE A 79 9.70 2.82 4.11
C PHE A 79 9.46 3.17 2.63
N ALA A 80 9.22 4.45 2.35
CA ALA A 80 9.00 4.91 0.98
C ALA A 80 10.21 4.63 0.08
N ASP A 81 11.43 4.86 0.59
CA ASP A 81 12.66 4.60 -0.15
C ASP A 81 12.81 3.12 -0.49
N LYS A 82 12.51 2.23 0.45
CA LYS A 82 12.57 0.79 0.20
C LYS A 82 11.61 0.36 -0.91
N LEU A 83 10.41 0.94 -0.96
CA LEU A 83 9.47 0.64 -2.04
C LEU A 83 10.03 1.10 -3.38
N SER A 84 10.54 2.33 -3.45
CA SER A 84 11.06 2.89 -4.69
C SER A 84 12.31 2.17 -5.19
N GLU A 85 13.21 1.78 -4.30
CA GLU A 85 14.47 1.12 -4.64
C GLU A 85 14.29 -0.33 -5.07
N PHE A 86 13.22 -0.96 -4.62
CA PHE A 86 12.96 -2.34 -4.98
C PHE A 86 12.76 -2.46 -6.50
N ASP A 87 13.45 -3.41 -7.11
CA ASP A 87 13.41 -3.65 -8.55
C ASP A 87 13.92 -2.44 -9.36
N ASP A 88 14.99 -1.80 -8.86
CA ASP A 88 15.74 -0.74 -9.57
C ASP A 88 14.87 0.45 -10.00
N PHE A 89 13.94 0.88 -9.16
CA PHE A 89 13.06 2.04 -9.42
C PHE A 89 12.12 1.85 -10.61
N LEU A 90 11.86 0.63 -11.02
CA LEU A 90 10.96 0.35 -12.15
C LEU A 90 9.49 0.57 -11.83
N GLN A 91 9.11 0.50 -10.56
CA GLN A 91 7.72 0.65 -10.13
C GLN A 91 7.49 1.98 -9.44
N SER A 92 6.47 2.71 -9.88
CA SER A 92 6.04 3.94 -9.23
C SER A 92 4.88 3.66 -8.27
N TYR A 93 4.81 4.45 -7.21
CA TYR A 93 3.81 4.30 -6.15
C TYR A 93 3.11 5.63 -5.88
N ASP A 94 1.82 5.55 -5.61
CA ASP A 94 1.04 6.67 -5.08
C ASP A 94 0.67 6.33 -3.64
N ILE A 95 1.34 6.98 -2.71
CA ILE A 95 1.21 6.68 -1.27
C ILE A 95 0.40 7.78 -0.60
N LEU A 96 -0.78 7.42 -0.11
CA LEU A 96 -1.62 8.33 0.66
C LEU A 96 -1.49 7.95 2.13
N TYR A 97 -1.52 8.94 3.01
CA TYR A 97 -1.41 8.71 4.46
C TYR A 97 -2.64 9.28 5.18
N PHE A 98 -3.18 8.50 6.11
CA PHE A 98 -4.29 8.90 6.96
C PHE A 98 -3.98 8.55 8.41
N LYS A 99 -4.39 9.40 9.33
CA LYS A 99 -4.27 9.10 10.75
C LYS A 99 -5.33 8.07 11.14
N THR A 100 -4.90 6.99 11.81
CA THR A 100 -5.80 5.94 12.27
C THR A 100 -6.86 6.51 13.22
N GLY A 101 -8.11 6.14 12.99
CA GLY A 101 -9.22 6.57 13.82
C GLY A 101 -9.79 7.94 13.49
N LYS A 102 -9.20 8.66 12.54
CA LYS A 102 -9.75 9.95 12.10
C LYS A 102 -10.82 9.69 11.05
N GLU A 103 -12.00 10.21 11.26
CA GLU A 103 -13.08 10.13 10.29
C GLU A 103 -12.89 11.17 9.19
N ASP A 104 -13.17 10.74 7.96
CA ASP A 104 -13.08 11.61 6.80
C ASP A 104 -14.12 11.11 5.79
N ASP A 105 -14.98 12.01 5.32
CA ASP A 105 -16.05 11.68 4.38
C ASP A 105 -15.64 11.88 2.93
N SER A 106 -14.34 11.94 2.64
CA SER A 106 -13.87 12.18 1.28
C SER A 106 -14.20 11.01 0.35
N ALA A 107 -14.40 11.33 -0.94
CA ALA A 107 -14.68 10.32 -1.96
C ALA A 107 -13.53 9.31 -2.08
N ILE A 108 -12.29 9.74 -1.81
CA ILE A 108 -11.12 8.86 -1.89
C ILE A 108 -11.18 7.75 -0.82
N LEU A 109 -11.69 8.05 0.37
CA LEU A 109 -11.83 7.04 1.41
C LEU A 109 -12.91 6.01 1.07
N ALA A 110 -13.97 6.42 0.35
CA ALA A 110 -14.97 5.49 -0.14
C ALA A 110 -14.35 4.50 -1.14
N GLU A 111 -13.47 4.97 -2.02
CA GLU A 111 -12.74 4.11 -2.95
C GLU A 111 -11.78 3.18 -2.21
N ILE A 112 -11.04 3.71 -1.25
CA ILE A 112 -10.08 2.94 -0.44
C ILE A 112 -10.79 1.82 0.33
N SER A 113 -11.99 2.08 0.86
CA SER A 113 -12.74 1.08 1.63
C SER A 113 -13.12 -0.15 0.81
N ARG A 114 -13.12 -0.03 -0.52
CA ARG A 114 -13.39 -1.15 -1.42
C ARG A 114 -12.12 -1.90 -1.84
N GLY A 115 -10.96 -1.45 -1.34
CA GLY A 115 -9.68 -2.07 -1.65
C GLY A 115 -9.40 -3.32 -0.82
N GLU A 116 -8.20 -3.86 -1.02
CA GLU A 116 -7.73 -5.05 -0.32
C GLU A 116 -6.80 -4.66 0.82
N VAL A 117 -7.05 -5.19 2.01
CA VAL A 117 -6.17 -4.95 3.17
C VAL A 117 -4.88 -5.75 2.98
N LEU A 118 -3.79 -5.04 2.73
CA LEU A 118 -2.50 -5.65 2.44
C LEU A 118 -1.69 -5.93 3.70
N TYR A 119 -1.82 -5.11 4.71
CA TYR A 119 -1.03 -5.19 5.93
C TYR A 119 -1.81 -4.64 7.11
N VAL A 120 -1.74 -5.33 8.24
CA VAL A 120 -2.26 -4.85 9.53
C VAL A 120 -1.23 -5.20 10.60
N ARG A 121 -0.88 -4.21 11.42
CA ARG A 121 0.02 -4.43 12.56
C ARG A 121 -0.73 -5.16 13.65
N GLU A 122 -0.12 -6.20 14.14
CA GLU A 122 -0.64 -6.99 15.24
C GLU A 122 0.02 -6.60 16.56
#